data_488780645facf7381ee712b19fd1f4f2
#
_entry.id   488780645facf7381ee712b19fd1f4f2
#
_cell.length_a   1.000
_cell.length_b   1.000
_cell.length_c   1.000
_cell.angle_alpha   90.00
_cell.angle_beta   90.00
_cell.angle_gamma   90.00
#
_symmetry.space_group_name_H-M   'P 1'
#
loop_
_entity.id
_entity.type
_entity.pdbx_description
1 polymer ?
#
loop_
_entity_poly.entity_id
_entity_poly.type
_entity_poly.pdbx_seq_one_letter_code
_entity_poly.pdbx_strand_id
1 'polypeptide(L)'
;MALKKPHLSNFVLGLCSLIYFWMLIKIILLKNGFVNNGYNANFILFDFINQYYNHGLSQTLLINILGNIALFIPLSIILLNYFKSLTYNNIIFANFITSLSFELIQLATGWGIFDVDDIFLNTLGGIIGLIIYHLITYKKCSKLPSAIFLVSFGMIGYLSLHKFYPVLLPSFIL
;
A
#
# COMPACT_ATOMS: atom_id res chain seq x y z
N MET A 1 29.30 0.65 30.50
CA MET A 1 28.17 -0.26 30.14
C MET A 1 27.11 0.60 29.42
N ALA A 2 27.17 0.66 28.12
CA ALA A 2 26.29 1.54 27.33
C ALA A 2 24.90 0.90 27.24
N LEU A 3 23.90 1.53 27.82
CA LEU A 3 22.50 1.13 27.74
C LEU A 3 22.06 1.12 26.27
N LYS A 4 21.78 -0.07 25.79
CA LYS A 4 21.21 -0.36 24.48
C LYS A 4 19.95 0.50 24.28
N LYS A 5 19.95 1.43 23.33
CA LYS A 5 18.76 2.18 22.85
C LYS A 5 18.03 1.44 21.69
N PRO A 6 17.61 0.17 21.81
CA PRO A 6 16.85 -0.50 20.75
C PRO A 6 15.34 -0.36 20.94
N HIS A 7 14.85 0.02 22.13
CA HIS A 7 13.42 0.01 22.42
C HIS A 7 12.65 1.11 21.68
N LEU A 8 13.16 2.34 21.62
CA LEU A 8 12.43 3.45 21.01
C LEU A 8 12.23 3.28 19.48
N SER A 9 13.29 2.87 18.76
CA SER A 9 13.19 2.68 17.31
C SER A 9 12.28 1.50 16.92
N ASN A 10 12.24 0.44 17.73
CA ASN A 10 11.33 -0.68 17.51
C ASN A 10 9.88 -0.30 17.85
N PHE A 11 9.68 0.46 18.91
CA PHE A 11 8.36 0.99 19.28
C PHE A 11 7.79 1.91 18.19
N VAL A 12 8.60 2.86 17.71
CA VAL A 12 8.20 3.76 16.62
C VAL A 12 7.88 2.99 15.36
N LEU A 13 8.72 2.02 14.98
CA LEU A 13 8.44 1.18 13.82
C LEU A 13 7.13 0.39 13.98
N GLY A 14 6.87 -0.15 15.18
CA GLY A 14 5.63 -0.87 15.49
C GLY A 14 4.40 0.03 15.33
N LEU A 15 4.44 1.22 15.92
CA LEU A 15 3.34 2.19 15.81
C LEU A 15 3.09 2.60 14.34
N CYS A 16 4.15 2.92 13.59
CA CYS A 16 4.05 3.26 12.18
C CYS A 16 3.47 2.11 11.34
N SER A 17 3.85 0.87 11.66
CA SER A 17 3.32 -0.32 10.98
C SER A 17 1.83 -0.50 11.25
N LEU A 18 1.37 -0.29 12.48
CA LEU A 18 -0.06 -0.36 12.83
C LEU A 18 -0.88 0.70 12.10
N ILE A 19 -0.39 1.93 12.08
CA ILE A 19 -1.02 3.04 11.33
C ILE A 19 -1.08 2.68 9.84
N TYR A 20 0.00 2.17 9.28
CA TYR A 20 0.05 1.77 7.88
C TYR A 20 -0.98 0.67 7.56
N PHE A 21 -1.05 -0.41 8.34
CA PHE A 21 -2.02 -1.49 8.10
C PHE A 21 -3.46 -0.99 8.23
N TRP A 22 -3.73 -0.14 9.22
CA TRP A 22 -5.05 0.48 9.34
C TRP A 22 -5.42 1.32 8.11
N MET A 23 -4.48 2.11 7.60
CA MET A 23 -4.67 2.90 6.39
C MET A 23 -4.83 2.01 5.15
N LEU A 24 -4.00 0.99 5.00
CA LEU A 24 -4.06 0.04 3.88
C LEU A 24 -5.44 -0.61 3.79
N ILE A 25 -5.95 -1.11 4.91
CA ILE A 25 -7.29 -1.72 4.99
C ILE A 25 -8.37 -0.70 4.61
N LYS A 26 -8.31 0.50 5.19
CA LYS A 26 -9.28 1.55 4.88
C LYS A 26 -9.28 1.95 3.41
N ILE A 27 -8.11 2.19 2.85
CA ILE A 27 -7.98 2.65 1.47
C ILE A 27 -8.49 1.60 0.51
N ILE A 28 -8.06 0.35 0.67
CA ILE A 28 -8.41 -0.70 -0.29
C ILE A 28 -9.88 -1.12 -0.14
N LEU A 29 -10.33 -1.45 1.08
CA LEU A 29 -11.68 -1.98 1.27
C LEU A 29 -12.77 -0.91 1.25
N LEU A 30 -12.45 0.35 1.57
CA LEU A 30 -13.42 1.43 1.65
C LEU A 30 -13.28 2.47 0.53
N LYS A 31 -12.46 2.19 -0.50
CA LYS A 31 -12.25 3.08 -1.65
C LYS A 31 -13.57 3.53 -2.29
N ASN A 32 -14.54 2.64 -2.38
CA ASN A 32 -15.85 2.89 -2.96
C ASN A 32 -16.97 3.07 -1.91
N GLY A 33 -16.62 3.23 -0.62
CA GLY A 33 -17.57 3.23 0.49
C GLY A 33 -18.16 1.83 0.74
N PHE A 34 -19.15 1.76 1.64
CA PHE A 34 -19.92 0.52 1.89
C PHE A 34 -21.07 0.34 0.89
N VAL A 35 -20.94 0.92 -0.30
CA VAL A 35 -21.95 0.75 -1.34
C VAL A 35 -21.71 -0.60 -2.00
N ASN A 36 -22.73 -1.46 -1.95
CA ASN A 36 -22.69 -2.73 -2.65
C ASN A 36 -22.77 -2.45 -4.16
N ASN A 37 -21.63 -2.52 -4.85
CA ASN A 37 -21.52 -2.32 -6.31
C ASN A 37 -21.89 -3.60 -7.09
N GLY A 38 -22.39 -4.63 -6.42
CA GLY A 38 -22.59 -5.96 -7.01
C GLY A 38 -21.27 -6.73 -7.15
N TYR A 39 -21.37 -7.93 -7.69
CA TYR A 39 -20.20 -8.79 -7.92
C TYR A 39 -19.57 -8.46 -9.28
N ASN A 40 -18.83 -7.33 -9.33
CA ASN A 40 -18.14 -6.92 -10.53
C ASN A 40 -16.68 -7.33 -10.50
N ALA A 41 -16.17 -7.78 -11.65
CA ALA A 41 -14.78 -8.18 -11.79
C ALA A 41 -14.21 -7.73 -13.13
N ASN A 42 -13.00 -7.20 -13.11
CA ASN A 42 -12.18 -6.93 -14.29
C ASN A 42 -11.03 -7.95 -14.34
N PHE A 43 -11.08 -8.84 -15.33
CA PHE A 43 -10.06 -9.86 -15.56
C PHE A 43 -9.08 -9.48 -16.69
N ILE A 44 -9.22 -8.28 -17.26
CA ILE A 44 -8.37 -7.82 -18.37
C ILE A 44 -7.10 -7.24 -17.79
N LEU A 45 -5.99 -7.95 -17.98
CA LEU A 45 -4.67 -7.45 -17.56
C LEU A 45 -4.23 -6.29 -18.48
N PHE A 46 -3.70 -5.24 -17.86
CA PHE A 46 -3.30 -3.97 -18.51
C PHE A 46 -4.47 -3.18 -19.13
N ASP A 47 -5.67 -3.30 -18.55
CA ASP A 47 -6.82 -2.51 -18.98
C ASP A 47 -6.60 -1.00 -18.81
N PHE A 48 -5.76 -0.59 -17.85
CA PHE A 48 -5.33 0.81 -17.71
C PHE A 48 -4.66 1.37 -18.98
N ILE A 49 -4.04 0.51 -19.82
CA ILE A 49 -3.48 0.92 -21.11
C ILE A 49 -4.61 1.21 -22.10
N ASN A 50 -5.65 0.37 -22.15
CA ASN A 50 -6.83 0.60 -22.99
C ASN A 50 -7.56 1.86 -22.56
N GLN A 51 -7.70 2.10 -21.26
CA GLN A 51 -8.30 3.33 -20.73
C GLN A 51 -7.51 4.57 -21.16
N TYR A 52 -6.17 4.49 -21.13
CA TYR A 52 -5.31 5.57 -21.61
C TYR A 52 -5.50 5.84 -23.12
N TYR A 53 -5.55 4.80 -23.95
CA TYR A 53 -5.73 4.97 -25.40
C TYR A 53 -7.10 5.54 -25.74
N ASN A 54 -8.16 5.14 -25.06
CA ASN A 54 -9.52 5.54 -25.36
C ASN A 54 -9.90 6.92 -24.80
N HIS A 55 -9.35 7.28 -23.63
CA HIS A 55 -9.78 8.49 -22.90
C HIS A 55 -8.62 9.44 -22.56
N GLY A 56 -7.38 9.09 -22.92
CA GLY A 56 -6.19 9.84 -22.54
C GLY A 56 -5.81 9.67 -21.06
N LEU A 57 -4.78 10.39 -20.64
CA LEU A 57 -4.31 10.36 -19.24
C LEU A 57 -5.25 11.19 -18.36
N SER A 58 -6.23 10.53 -17.77
CA SER A 58 -7.10 11.15 -16.78
C SER A 58 -6.41 11.18 -15.39
N GLN A 59 -6.79 12.16 -14.56
CA GLN A 59 -6.30 12.25 -13.18
C GLN A 59 -6.68 11.01 -12.37
N THR A 60 -7.88 10.47 -12.58
CA THR A 60 -8.35 9.25 -11.90
C THR A 60 -7.51 8.04 -12.26
N LEU A 61 -7.19 7.86 -13.55
CA LEU A 61 -6.33 6.77 -14.02
C LEU A 61 -4.93 6.87 -13.40
N LEU A 62 -4.35 8.06 -13.39
CA LEU A 62 -3.03 8.28 -12.79
C LEU A 62 -3.02 7.96 -11.29
N ILE A 63 -4.05 8.41 -10.56
CA ILE A 63 -4.19 8.12 -9.12
C ILE A 63 -4.36 6.62 -8.87
N ASN A 64 -5.12 5.92 -9.68
CA ASN A 64 -5.29 4.47 -9.54
C ASN A 64 -3.96 3.74 -9.74
N ILE A 65 -3.23 4.04 -10.81
CA ILE A 65 -1.95 3.39 -11.09
C ILE A 65 -0.92 3.68 -9.99
N LEU A 66 -0.66 4.97 -9.74
CA LEU A 66 0.36 5.38 -8.78
C LEU A 66 -0.06 5.06 -7.34
N GLY A 67 -1.34 5.15 -7.03
CA GLY A 67 -1.88 4.84 -5.73
C GLY A 67 -1.68 3.37 -5.34
N ASN A 68 -2.02 2.44 -6.24
CA ASN A 68 -1.84 1.01 -5.99
C ASN A 68 -0.36 0.66 -5.81
N ILE A 69 0.51 1.14 -6.71
CA ILE A 69 1.97 0.97 -6.55
C ILE A 69 2.43 1.50 -5.19
N ALA A 70 2.05 2.72 -4.89
CA ALA A 70 2.49 3.42 -3.71
C ALA A 70 2.04 2.74 -2.42
N LEU A 71 0.84 2.19 -2.36
CA LEU A 71 0.29 1.53 -1.17
C LEU A 71 1.12 0.32 -0.73
N PHE A 72 1.76 -0.42 -1.64
CA PHE A 72 2.47 -1.65 -1.31
C PHE A 72 3.99 -1.47 -1.09
N ILE A 73 4.55 -0.31 -1.42
CA ILE A 73 5.96 0.01 -1.10
C ILE A 73 6.26 -0.17 0.40
N PRO A 74 5.46 0.38 1.34
CA PRO A 74 5.73 0.24 2.76
C PRO A 74 5.62 -1.19 3.26
N LEU A 75 4.77 -2.04 2.68
CA LEU A 75 4.60 -3.43 3.09
C LEU A 75 5.91 -4.20 3.01
N SER A 76 6.63 -4.10 1.90
CA SER A 76 7.94 -4.75 1.73
C SER A 76 8.97 -4.22 2.74
N ILE A 77 8.97 -2.91 3.00
CA ILE A 77 9.88 -2.30 3.99
C ILE A 77 9.58 -2.82 5.40
N ILE A 78 8.31 -2.95 5.77
CA ILE A 78 7.87 -3.51 7.05
C ILE A 78 8.31 -4.98 7.16
N LEU A 79 7.99 -5.81 6.17
CA LEU A 79 8.33 -7.23 6.18
C LEU A 79 9.84 -7.44 6.35
N LEU A 80 10.67 -6.70 5.62
CA LEU A 80 12.13 -6.78 5.73
C LEU A 80 12.68 -6.27 7.07
N ASN A 81 12.01 -5.35 7.73
CA ASN A 81 12.43 -4.91 9.05
C ASN A 81 12.13 -5.94 10.14
N TYR A 82 10.99 -6.62 10.04
CA TYR A 82 10.59 -7.63 11.04
C TYR A 82 11.17 -9.01 10.76
N PHE A 83 11.23 -9.44 9.51
CA PHE A 83 11.60 -10.80 9.12
C PHE A 83 12.88 -10.82 8.29
N LYS A 84 14.01 -10.77 8.98
CA LYS A 84 15.36 -10.73 8.37
C LYS A 84 15.75 -11.99 7.60
N SER A 85 15.07 -13.11 7.82
CA SER A 85 15.30 -14.39 7.16
C SER A 85 14.54 -14.57 5.85
N LEU A 86 13.59 -13.68 5.54
CA LEU A 86 12.83 -13.79 4.31
C LEU A 86 13.70 -13.44 3.08
N THR A 87 13.56 -14.25 2.05
CA THR A 87 14.17 -13.98 0.74
C THR A 87 13.33 -12.94 -0.02
N TYR A 88 13.92 -12.32 -1.03
CA TYR A 88 13.20 -11.35 -1.87
C TYR A 88 11.97 -11.99 -2.54
N ASN A 89 12.09 -13.23 -3.00
CA ASN A 89 10.96 -13.96 -3.60
C ASN A 89 9.80 -14.13 -2.58
N ASN A 90 10.12 -14.44 -1.32
CA ASN A 90 9.10 -14.56 -0.28
C ASN A 90 8.38 -13.23 -0.03
N ILE A 91 9.12 -12.11 -0.09
CA ILE A 91 8.52 -10.77 0.08
C ILE A 91 7.63 -10.42 -1.11
N ILE A 92 8.08 -10.69 -2.35
CA ILE A 92 7.26 -10.46 -3.55
C ILE A 92 5.99 -11.32 -3.48
N PHE A 93 6.13 -12.59 -3.13
CA PHE A 93 4.99 -13.50 -2.97
C PHE A 93 4.03 -13.04 -1.87
N ALA A 94 4.55 -12.53 -0.74
CA ALA A 94 3.72 -11.97 0.33
C ALA A 94 2.92 -10.74 -0.15
N ASN A 95 3.52 -9.85 -0.94
CA ASN A 95 2.81 -8.72 -1.54
C ASN A 95 1.70 -9.19 -2.48
N PHE A 96 2.01 -10.16 -3.36
CA PHE A 96 1.04 -10.75 -4.27
C PHE A 96 -0.15 -11.37 -3.52
N ILE A 97 0.12 -12.22 -2.53
CA ILE A 97 -0.94 -12.88 -1.74
C ILE A 97 -1.77 -11.85 -0.96
N THR A 98 -1.14 -10.82 -0.40
CA THR A 98 -1.85 -9.76 0.31
C THR A 98 -2.78 -9.02 -0.64
N SER A 99 -2.30 -8.64 -1.82
CA SER A 99 -3.13 -7.97 -2.84
C SER A 99 -4.29 -8.86 -3.31
N LEU A 100 -3.99 -10.10 -3.68
CA LEU A 100 -5.02 -11.07 -4.10
C LEU A 100 -6.09 -11.26 -3.00
N SER A 101 -5.67 -11.29 -1.73
CA SER A 101 -6.62 -11.42 -0.62
C SER A 101 -7.57 -10.23 -0.53
N PHE A 102 -7.10 -9.01 -0.74
CA PHE A 102 -7.95 -7.83 -0.77
C PHE A 102 -8.93 -7.87 -1.94
N GLU A 103 -8.48 -8.24 -3.14
CA GLU A 103 -9.33 -8.36 -4.32
C GLU A 103 -10.42 -9.43 -4.13
N LEU A 104 -10.07 -10.57 -3.52
CA LEU A 104 -11.05 -11.61 -3.20
C LEU A 104 -12.06 -11.15 -2.14
N ILE A 105 -11.63 -10.37 -1.14
CA ILE A 105 -12.54 -9.78 -0.15
C ILE A 105 -13.49 -8.79 -0.84
N GLN A 106 -13.01 -7.94 -1.72
CA GLN A 106 -13.85 -7.00 -2.48
C GLN A 106 -14.88 -7.74 -3.33
N LEU A 107 -14.46 -8.79 -4.04
CA LEU A 107 -15.38 -9.64 -4.81
C LEU A 107 -16.43 -10.31 -3.92
N ALA A 108 -16.02 -10.88 -2.79
CA ALA A 108 -16.92 -11.60 -1.90
C ALA A 108 -17.92 -10.70 -1.16
N THR A 109 -17.52 -9.45 -0.86
CA THR A 109 -18.35 -8.49 -0.11
C THR A 109 -19.16 -7.56 -1.03
N GLY A 110 -18.76 -7.42 -2.29
CA GLY A 110 -19.31 -6.42 -3.21
C GLY A 110 -18.92 -4.96 -2.84
N TRP A 111 -17.94 -4.77 -1.94
CA TRP A 111 -17.49 -3.42 -1.52
C TRP A 111 -16.53 -2.79 -2.52
N GLY A 112 -16.11 -3.50 -3.53
CA GLY A 112 -15.22 -3.04 -4.59
C GLY A 112 -15.45 -3.80 -5.87
N ILE A 113 -14.53 -3.59 -6.81
CA ILE A 113 -14.47 -4.31 -8.08
C ILE A 113 -13.18 -5.12 -8.05
N PHE A 114 -13.28 -6.43 -8.20
CA PHE A 114 -12.08 -7.27 -8.36
C PHE A 114 -11.32 -6.83 -9.61
N ASP A 115 -10.05 -6.48 -9.48
CA ASP A 115 -9.25 -6.00 -10.61
C ASP A 115 -7.86 -6.68 -10.63
N VAL A 116 -7.59 -7.37 -11.73
CA VAL A 116 -6.28 -8.02 -11.94
C VAL A 116 -5.15 -7.00 -12.07
N ASP A 117 -5.43 -5.80 -12.61
CA ASP A 117 -4.45 -4.73 -12.70
C ASP A 117 -4.01 -4.25 -11.31
N ASP A 118 -4.92 -4.19 -10.35
CA ASP A 118 -4.60 -3.81 -8.98
C ASP A 118 -3.65 -4.84 -8.34
N ILE A 119 -3.83 -6.14 -8.59
CA ILE A 119 -2.91 -7.19 -8.11
C ILE A 119 -1.51 -6.99 -8.71
N PHE A 120 -1.44 -6.70 -9.99
CA PHE A 120 -0.17 -6.45 -10.68
C PHE A 120 0.54 -5.20 -10.15
N LEU A 121 -0.17 -4.07 -10.08
CA LEU A 121 0.37 -2.78 -9.64
C LEU A 121 0.81 -2.80 -8.17
N ASN A 122 0.03 -3.44 -7.31
CA ASN A 122 0.35 -3.64 -5.90
C ASN A 122 1.63 -4.49 -5.73
N THR A 123 1.74 -5.59 -6.49
CA THR A 123 2.95 -6.44 -6.48
C THR A 123 4.17 -5.67 -6.98
N LEU A 124 4.02 -4.87 -8.03
CA LEU A 124 5.07 -3.98 -8.53
C LEU A 124 5.50 -2.97 -7.46
N GLY A 125 4.55 -2.41 -6.72
CA GLY A 125 4.83 -1.56 -5.56
C GLY A 125 5.69 -2.27 -4.52
N GLY A 126 5.39 -3.55 -4.23
CA GLY A 126 6.20 -4.39 -3.36
C GLY A 126 7.64 -4.56 -3.84
N ILE A 127 7.84 -4.76 -5.15
CA ILE A 127 9.19 -4.85 -5.75
C ILE A 127 9.94 -3.52 -5.61
N ILE A 128 9.29 -2.40 -5.88
CA ILE A 128 9.87 -1.07 -5.67
C ILE A 128 10.25 -0.86 -4.21
N GLY A 129 9.41 -1.31 -3.26
CA GLY A 129 9.70 -1.27 -1.83
C GLY A 129 10.95 -2.05 -1.44
N LEU A 130 11.21 -3.22 -2.07
CA LEU A 130 12.46 -3.98 -1.90
C LEU A 130 13.68 -3.15 -2.34
N ILE A 131 13.60 -2.53 -3.51
CA ILE A 131 14.68 -1.72 -4.06
C ILE A 131 14.97 -0.54 -3.12
N ILE A 132 13.93 0.17 -2.70
CA ILE A 132 14.05 1.30 -1.77
C ILE A 132 14.69 0.86 -0.43
N TYR A 133 14.22 -0.25 0.13
CA TYR A 133 14.79 -0.78 1.36
C TYR A 133 16.27 -1.09 1.21
N HIS A 134 16.67 -1.70 0.11
CA HIS A 134 18.07 -2.02 -0.17
C HIS A 134 18.93 -0.76 -0.28
N LEU A 135 18.46 0.26 -0.97
CA LEU A 135 19.14 1.55 -1.10
C LEU A 135 19.31 2.27 0.25
N ILE A 136 18.28 2.22 1.12
CA ILE A 136 18.34 2.81 2.45
C ILE A 136 19.30 2.06 3.38
N THR A 137 19.29 0.72 3.33
CA THR A 137 20.08 -0.12 4.24
C THR A 137 21.54 -0.23 3.82
N TYR A 138 21.85 -0.08 2.53
CA TYR A 138 23.22 -0.07 2.03
C TYR A 138 24.11 0.97 2.73
N LYS A 139 23.54 2.09 3.17
CA LYS A 139 24.24 3.15 3.92
C LYS A 139 24.32 2.90 5.43
N LYS A 140 24.12 1.67 5.93
CA LYS A 140 24.11 1.33 7.38
C LYS A 140 23.18 2.20 8.24
N CYS A 141 22.09 2.69 7.65
CA CYS A 141 21.11 3.49 8.38
C CYS A 141 20.38 2.64 9.44
N SER A 142 20.06 3.27 10.57
CA SER A 142 19.21 2.68 11.61
C SER A 142 17.79 2.44 11.10
N LYS A 143 16.95 1.71 11.88
CA LYS A 143 15.52 1.52 11.56
C LYS A 143 14.70 2.83 11.54
N LEU A 144 15.27 3.92 12.08
CA LEU A 144 14.60 5.22 12.15
C LEU A 144 14.25 5.81 10.77
N PRO A 145 15.12 5.78 9.74
CA PRO A 145 14.76 6.22 8.40
C PRO A 145 13.59 5.44 7.79
N SER A 146 13.52 4.12 8.04
CA SER A 146 12.39 3.31 7.56
C SER A 146 11.07 3.75 8.22
N ALA A 147 11.08 4.05 9.52
CA ALA A 147 9.91 4.53 10.24
C ALA A 147 9.48 5.92 9.75
N ILE A 148 10.41 6.84 9.56
CA ILE A 148 10.14 8.19 9.02
C ILE A 148 9.55 8.06 7.61
N PHE A 149 10.11 7.21 6.76
CA PHE A 149 9.60 6.97 5.42
C PHE A 149 8.14 6.46 5.47
N LEU A 150 7.83 5.50 6.34
CA LEU A 150 6.47 4.96 6.49
C LEU A 150 5.46 6.03 6.92
N VAL A 151 5.83 6.89 7.86
CA VAL A 151 4.96 8.00 8.32
C VAL A 151 4.75 9.02 7.22
N SER A 152 5.82 9.46 6.57
CA SER A 152 5.74 10.46 5.49
C SER A 152 4.90 9.97 4.34
N PHE A 153 5.07 8.70 3.98
CA PHE A 153 4.33 8.06 2.90
C PHE A 153 2.86 7.87 3.26
N GLY A 154 2.57 7.45 4.48
CA GLY A 154 1.21 7.34 5.00
C GLY A 154 0.49 8.69 5.02
N MET A 155 1.18 9.77 5.44
CA MET A 155 0.63 11.13 5.43
C MET A 155 0.30 11.61 4.01
N ILE A 156 1.19 11.40 3.06
CA ILE A 156 0.96 11.78 1.65
C ILE A 156 -0.25 11.01 1.09
N GLY A 157 -0.32 9.71 1.33
CA GLY A 157 -1.47 8.89 0.93
C GLY A 157 -2.78 9.37 1.55
N TYR A 158 -2.77 9.66 2.85
CA TYR A 158 -3.93 10.20 3.58
C TYR A 158 -4.41 11.55 3.00
N LEU A 159 -3.50 12.50 2.82
CA LEU A 159 -3.83 13.81 2.28
C LEU A 159 -4.36 13.76 0.85
N SER A 160 -3.78 12.86 0.03
CA SER A 160 -4.26 12.64 -1.35
C SER A 160 -5.68 12.10 -1.35
N LEU A 161 -5.98 11.12 -0.50
CA LEU A 161 -7.32 10.54 -0.38
C LEU A 161 -8.34 11.53 0.17
N HIS A 162 -7.98 12.33 1.17
CA HIS A 162 -8.86 13.35 1.72
C HIS A 162 -9.29 14.35 0.66
N LYS A 163 -8.38 14.72 -0.24
CA LYS A 163 -8.67 15.67 -1.32
C LYS A 163 -9.57 15.07 -2.41
N PHE A 164 -9.44 13.77 -2.70
CA PHE A 164 -10.16 13.12 -3.80
C PHE A 164 -11.41 12.35 -3.36
N TYR A 165 -11.47 11.93 -2.08
CA TYR A 165 -12.59 11.17 -1.52
C TYR A 165 -13.01 11.74 -0.16
N PRO A 166 -13.56 12.96 -0.10
CA PRO A 166 -13.95 13.60 1.17
C PRO A 166 -14.99 12.81 1.98
N VAL A 167 -15.74 11.92 1.32
CA VAL A 167 -16.76 11.08 1.97
C VAL A 167 -16.15 9.94 2.80
N LEU A 168 -14.89 9.55 2.55
CA LEU A 168 -14.25 8.42 3.23
C LEU A 168 -13.67 8.76 4.61
N LEU A 169 -13.56 10.03 4.92
CA LEU A 169 -12.97 10.48 6.17
C LEU A 169 -14.03 11.25 6.97
N PRO A 170 -14.46 10.70 8.12
CA PRO A 170 -15.38 11.46 8.98
C PRO A 170 -14.73 12.78 9.36
N SER A 171 -15.53 13.84 9.36
CA SER A 171 -15.19 15.23 9.74
C SER A 171 -14.75 15.39 11.22
N PHE A 172 -14.31 14.34 11.87
CA PHE A 172 -13.89 14.30 13.27
C PHE A 172 -12.45 14.74 13.52
N ILE A 173 -11.72 15.21 12.50
CA ILE A 173 -10.35 15.72 12.65
C ILE A 173 -10.27 17.08 11.93
N LEU A 174 -11.04 18.02 12.34
CA LEU A 174 -10.83 19.46 12.18
C LEU A 174 -11.02 20.13 13.51
#